data_a9b465a67b9508c62acd43f6f4194343
#
_entry.id   a9b465a67b9508c62acd43f6f4194343
#
_cell.length_a   1.000
_cell.length_b   1.000
_cell.length_c   1.000
_cell.angle_alpha   90.00
_cell.angle_beta   90.00
_cell.angle_gamma   90.00
#
_symmetry.space_group_name_H-M   'P 1'
#
loop_
_entity.id
_entity.type
_entity.pdbx_description
1 polymer ?
#
loop_
_entity_poly.entity_id
_entity_poly.type
_entity_poly.pdbx_seq_one_letter_code
_entity_poly.pdbx_strand_id
1 'polypeptide(L)'
;MTARSLAFSSGIIIIIIVLLLATQYIYAQQAGIIIKEWEVPTPNSAPHDIVVDDISGNVWFTEINANKIGKFDPKTEQFQEFDIPTPSSRPHGLVVDGNADVWFTEMEGSKIGKLDVETGQVDEFPTPTPDSGPHTPIMANGVLWFTEIQASMIGRLNLTSGAIDEFPTPTRDSSPYGIIVDSEGNAWYAALTGHRIGKVDAKTSEITEYPTPTNDSGTRRIAIDSTGKLWFTEYNAAKIGSFDPTANEFKEYETTTPRSGPYAIWVDIFDNLWFSMTNAYKIGKFNPSTNTIQEYDLPTPRTIIRFIYADNDGNIWFPNNNNNKIGVIMQSTQ
;
A
#
# COMPACT_ATOMS: atom_id res chain seq x y z
N MET A 1 17.37 -44.33 56.88
CA MET A 1 17.86 -44.29 55.47
C MET A 1 16.97 -43.32 54.73
N THR A 2 17.52 -42.21 54.35
CA THR A 2 16.94 -40.97 53.92
C THR A 2 16.59 -41.00 52.43
N ALA A 3 15.33 -40.74 52.15
CA ALA A 3 14.90 -40.45 50.77
C ALA A 3 15.11 -38.96 50.47
N ARG A 4 16.01 -38.64 49.53
CA ARG A 4 16.10 -37.36 48.85
C ARG A 4 15.37 -37.52 47.54
N SER A 5 14.22 -36.91 47.34
CA SER A 5 13.54 -36.78 46.05
C SER A 5 13.71 -35.39 45.49
N LEU A 6 14.11 -35.39 44.35
CA LEU A 6 14.19 -34.49 43.22
C LEU A 6 13.19 -33.33 43.21
N ALA A 7 13.75 -32.13 43.32
CA ALA A 7 13.13 -30.89 42.89
C ALA A 7 13.99 -30.32 41.72
N PHE A 8 13.79 -30.86 40.52
CA PHE A 8 14.39 -30.31 39.28
C PHE A 8 13.48 -30.68 38.10
N SER A 9 12.46 -29.87 37.83
CA SER A 9 11.85 -29.86 36.49
C SER A 9 10.97 -28.64 36.16
N SER A 10 10.67 -27.73 37.11
CA SER A 10 9.73 -26.63 36.83
C SER A 10 10.36 -25.37 36.24
N GLY A 11 11.69 -25.20 36.39
CA GLY A 11 12.36 -23.97 35.91
C GLY A 11 12.72 -23.99 34.42
N ILE A 12 12.94 -25.16 33.84
CA ILE A 12 13.37 -25.29 32.44
C ILE A 12 12.19 -25.14 31.48
N ILE A 13 11.00 -25.57 31.87
CA ILE A 13 9.78 -25.45 31.02
C ILE A 13 9.32 -23.99 30.90
N ILE A 14 9.46 -23.18 31.96
CA ILE A 14 9.08 -21.75 31.93
C ILE A 14 10.04 -20.95 31.05
N ILE A 15 11.33 -21.28 31.04
CA ILE A 15 12.32 -20.61 30.19
C ILE A 15 12.11 -20.96 28.71
N ILE A 16 11.72 -22.19 28.39
CA ILE A 16 11.42 -22.61 27.00
C ILE A 16 10.15 -21.97 26.48
N ILE A 17 9.11 -21.82 27.31
CA ILE A 17 7.86 -21.15 26.90
C ILE A 17 8.08 -19.65 26.69
N VAL A 18 8.88 -18.98 27.53
CA VAL A 18 9.24 -17.56 27.34
C VAL A 18 10.11 -17.34 26.11
N LEU A 19 11.01 -18.27 25.78
CA LEU A 19 11.83 -18.23 24.56
C LEU A 19 11.00 -18.52 23.29
N LEU A 20 9.99 -19.37 23.34
CA LEU A 20 9.09 -19.66 22.22
C LEU A 20 8.10 -18.51 21.92
N LEU A 21 7.72 -17.71 22.91
CA LEU A 21 6.91 -16.51 22.73
C LEU A 21 7.74 -15.30 22.25
N ALA A 22 9.05 -15.28 22.50
CA ALA A 22 9.95 -14.20 22.09
C ALA A 22 10.40 -14.28 20.61
N THR A 23 10.09 -15.36 19.91
CA THR A 23 10.52 -15.56 18.50
C THR A 23 9.50 -15.08 17.45
N GLN A 24 8.37 -14.53 17.84
CA GLN A 24 7.35 -14.04 16.91
C GLN A 24 7.55 -12.59 16.45
N TYR A 25 8.49 -11.84 17.06
CA TYR A 25 8.73 -10.45 16.72
C TYR A 25 10.13 -10.23 16.18
N ILE A 26 10.24 -9.66 15.01
CA ILE A 26 11.47 -9.01 14.59
C ILE A 26 11.32 -7.54 14.93
N TYR A 27 12.23 -7.07 15.78
CA TYR A 27 12.21 -5.73 16.33
C TYR A 27 13.53 -5.02 16.01
N ALA A 28 13.45 -3.83 15.46
CA ALA A 28 14.60 -2.95 15.29
C ALA A 28 14.29 -1.54 15.80
N GLN A 29 15.23 -0.93 16.50
CA GLN A 29 15.18 0.45 16.92
C GLN A 29 16.29 1.24 16.25
N GLN A 30 15.94 2.24 15.46
CA GLN A 30 16.88 3.11 14.76
C GLN A 30 16.43 4.56 14.90
N ALA A 31 17.36 5.49 15.19
CA ALA A 31 17.18 6.94 15.02
C ALA A 31 15.76 7.47 15.30
N GLY A 32 15.16 7.13 16.42
CA GLY A 32 13.84 7.64 16.82
C GLY A 32 12.64 6.90 16.21
N ILE A 33 12.83 5.71 15.65
CA ILE A 33 11.75 4.82 15.19
C ILE A 33 11.86 3.43 15.82
N ILE A 34 10.71 2.75 15.87
CA ILE A 34 10.59 1.36 16.26
C ILE A 34 9.92 0.63 15.09
N ILE A 35 10.51 -0.48 14.63
CA ILE A 35 9.94 -1.30 13.56
C ILE A 35 9.53 -2.65 14.13
N LYS A 36 8.28 -3.06 13.90
CA LYS A 36 7.77 -4.40 14.22
C LYS A 36 7.29 -5.08 12.94
N GLU A 37 7.45 -6.40 12.88
CA GLU A 37 6.93 -7.22 11.79
C GLU A 37 6.26 -8.48 12.35
N TRP A 38 5.18 -8.93 11.69
CA TRP A 38 4.43 -10.15 12.03
C TRP A 38 4.33 -11.03 10.81
N GLU A 39 4.43 -12.34 11.02
CA GLU A 39 4.29 -13.34 9.96
C GLU A 39 2.81 -13.57 9.65
N VAL A 40 2.44 -13.53 8.37
CA VAL A 40 1.08 -13.82 7.91
C VAL A 40 0.83 -15.32 7.98
N PRO A 41 -0.36 -15.77 8.49
CA PRO A 41 -0.64 -17.18 8.75
C PRO A 41 -0.55 -18.09 7.52
N THR A 42 -1.13 -17.67 6.38
CA THR A 42 -1.03 -18.44 5.14
C THR A 42 0.39 -18.34 4.56
N PRO A 43 1.14 -19.45 4.45
CA PRO A 43 2.52 -19.40 3.94
C PRO A 43 2.60 -18.96 2.49
N ASN A 44 3.61 -18.15 2.16
CA ASN A 44 3.86 -17.65 0.80
C ASN A 44 2.68 -16.87 0.20
N SER A 45 1.86 -16.26 1.03
CA SER A 45 0.68 -15.49 0.60
C SER A 45 1.04 -14.21 -0.17
N ALA A 46 2.27 -13.72 0.01
CA ALA A 46 2.79 -12.50 -0.60
C ALA A 46 1.91 -11.27 -0.32
N PRO A 47 1.87 -10.78 0.92
CA PRO A 47 1.12 -9.55 1.27
C PRO A 47 1.55 -8.40 0.36
N HIS A 48 0.58 -7.64 -0.19
CA HIS A 48 0.92 -6.70 -1.28
C HIS A 48 0.53 -5.25 -1.00
N ASP A 49 -0.75 -4.92 -0.87
CA ASP A 49 -1.23 -3.60 -0.44
C ASP A 49 -1.76 -3.71 1.00
N ILE A 50 -1.76 -2.60 1.73
CA ILE A 50 -2.12 -2.52 3.15
C ILE A 50 -2.82 -1.20 3.44
N VAL A 51 -3.82 -1.22 4.32
CA VAL A 51 -4.55 -0.03 4.77
C VAL A 51 -4.99 -0.22 6.22
N VAL A 52 -5.14 0.86 6.95
CA VAL A 52 -5.72 0.85 8.30
C VAL A 52 -7.15 1.36 8.24
N ASP A 53 -8.06 0.65 8.88
CA ASP A 53 -9.39 1.16 9.17
C ASP A 53 -9.30 2.15 10.34
N ASP A 54 -9.45 3.42 10.06
CA ASP A 54 -9.31 4.51 11.01
C ASP A 54 -10.36 4.47 12.17
N ILE A 55 -11.44 3.70 12.00
CA ILE A 55 -12.49 3.56 13.02
C ILE A 55 -12.12 2.48 14.03
N SER A 56 -11.78 1.29 13.57
CA SER A 56 -11.46 0.14 14.43
C SER A 56 -9.98 0.06 14.80
N GLY A 57 -9.10 0.60 13.97
CA GLY A 57 -7.66 0.44 14.02
C GLY A 57 -7.17 -0.90 13.48
N ASN A 58 -8.06 -1.69 12.84
CA ASN A 58 -7.65 -2.92 12.20
C ASN A 58 -6.85 -2.64 10.92
N VAL A 59 -5.89 -3.50 10.65
CA VAL A 59 -5.04 -3.44 9.46
C VAL A 59 -5.54 -4.47 8.46
N TRP A 60 -5.83 -4.02 7.26
CA TRP A 60 -6.28 -4.85 6.15
C TRP A 60 -5.21 -4.94 5.08
N PHE A 61 -5.04 -6.10 4.48
CA PHE A 61 -4.04 -6.31 3.43
C PHE A 61 -4.48 -7.37 2.42
N THR A 62 -3.96 -7.26 1.20
CA THR A 62 -4.17 -8.25 0.16
C THR A 62 -3.11 -9.34 0.24
N GLU A 63 -3.51 -10.59 0.01
CA GLU A 63 -2.64 -11.76 -0.09
C GLU A 63 -2.64 -12.28 -1.54
N ILE A 64 -1.78 -11.69 -2.35
CA ILE A 64 -1.84 -11.80 -3.81
C ILE A 64 -1.68 -13.22 -4.35
N ASN A 65 -0.89 -14.06 -3.67
CA ASN A 65 -0.68 -15.46 -4.06
C ASN A 65 -1.66 -16.43 -3.38
N ALA A 66 -2.23 -16.04 -2.23
CA ALA A 66 -3.16 -16.89 -1.50
C ALA A 66 -4.62 -16.67 -1.92
N ASN A 67 -4.90 -15.64 -2.75
CA ASN A 67 -6.25 -15.29 -3.17
C ASN A 67 -7.17 -14.94 -1.98
N LYS A 68 -6.64 -14.14 -1.05
CA LYS A 68 -7.32 -13.77 0.21
C LYS A 68 -7.21 -12.29 0.51
N ILE A 69 -8.10 -11.83 1.39
CA ILE A 69 -7.97 -10.58 2.12
C ILE A 69 -7.60 -10.91 3.58
N GLY A 70 -6.50 -10.38 4.06
CA GLY A 70 -6.06 -10.52 5.43
C GLY A 70 -6.48 -9.34 6.30
N LYS A 71 -6.81 -9.63 7.56
CA LYS A 71 -7.08 -8.67 8.63
C LYS A 71 -6.13 -8.93 9.80
N PHE A 72 -5.56 -7.89 10.34
CA PHE A 72 -4.73 -7.94 11.54
C PHE A 72 -5.25 -6.94 12.58
N ASP A 73 -5.46 -7.39 13.81
CA ASP A 73 -5.79 -6.53 14.94
C ASP A 73 -4.49 -6.21 15.72
N PRO A 74 -3.99 -4.96 15.68
CA PRO A 74 -2.74 -4.60 16.35
C PRO A 74 -2.81 -4.67 17.88
N LYS A 75 -4.01 -4.64 18.47
CA LYS A 75 -4.21 -4.68 19.94
C LYS A 75 -4.09 -6.09 20.49
N THR A 76 -4.59 -7.08 19.74
CA THR A 76 -4.57 -8.50 20.13
C THR A 76 -3.51 -9.30 19.39
N GLU A 77 -2.93 -8.73 18.33
CA GLU A 77 -1.99 -9.35 17.40
C GLU A 77 -2.54 -10.62 16.74
N GLN A 78 -3.85 -10.62 16.49
CA GLN A 78 -4.54 -11.74 15.86
C GLN A 78 -4.81 -11.45 14.38
N PHE A 79 -4.66 -12.50 13.58
CA PHE A 79 -4.98 -12.50 12.16
C PHE A 79 -6.33 -13.18 11.90
N GLN A 80 -7.01 -12.69 10.87
CA GLN A 80 -8.15 -13.34 10.23
C GLN A 80 -7.98 -13.23 8.71
N GLU A 81 -8.32 -14.28 7.98
CA GLU A 81 -8.18 -14.33 6.54
C GLU A 81 -9.52 -14.69 5.89
N PHE A 82 -9.84 -14.06 4.74
CA PHE A 82 -11.08 -14.22 4.00
C PHE A 82 -10.77 -14.68 2.59
N ASP A 83 -11.36 -15.79 2.16
CA ASP A 83 -11.21 -16.32 0.81
C ASP A 83 -11.99 -15.49 -0.21
N ILE A 84 -11.42 -15.26 -1.39
CA ILE A 84 -12.06 -14.59 -2.51
C ILE A 84 -12.72 -15.65 -3.40
N PRO A 85 -14.02 -15.48 -3.80
CA PRO A 85 -14.76 -16.48 -4.56
C PRO A 85 -14.16 -16.80 -5.93
N THR A 86 -13.71 -15.77 -6.67
CA THR A 86 -13.04 -15.97 -7.97
C THR A 86 -11.67 -16.59 -7.78
N PRO A 87 -11.43 -17.83 -8.27
CA PRO A 87 -10.14 -18.50 -8.10
C PRO A 87 -9.01 -17.73 -8.81
N SER A 88 -7.86 -17.63 -8.16
CA SER A 88 -6.66 -17.00 -8.72
C SER A 88 -6.90 -15.57 -9.20
N SER A 89 -7.81 -14.85 -8.55
CA SER A 89 -8.19 -13.48 -8.94
C SER A 89 -7.05 -12.47 -8.73
N ARG A 90 -6.05 -12.84 -7.93
CA ARG A 90 -4.87 -12.04 -7.65
C ARG A 90 -5.22 -10.67 -7.05
N PRO A 91 -5.75 -10.63 -5.82
CA PRO A 91 -6.14 -9.39 -5.16
C PRO A 91 -4.93 -8.46 -5.05
N HIS A 92 -5.08 -7.20 -5.50
CA HIS A 92 -3.92 -6.30 -5.63
C HIS A 92 -4.01 -5.11 -4.68
N GLY A 93 -4.85 -4.12 -4.97
CA GLY A 93 -5.05 -2.95 -4.13
C GLY A 93 -6.32 -3.06 -3.27
N LEU A 94 -6.37 -2.34 -2.15
CA LEU A 94 -7.56 -2.29 -1.29
C LEU A 94 -7.76 -0.93 -0.65
N VAL A 95 -9.01 -0.65 -0.26
CA VAL A 95 -9.42 0.51 0.54
C VAL A 95 -10.55 0.10 1.48
N VAL A 96 -10.74 0.85 2.58
CA VAL A 96 -11.84 0.66 3.53
C VAL A 96 -12.83 1.81 3.39
N ASP A 97 -14.12 1.50 3.36
CA ASP A 97 -15.18 2.52 3.29
C ASP A 97 -15.66 2.98 4.68
N GLY A 98 -16.58 3.95 4.70
CA GLY A 98 -17.12 4.50 5.94
C GLY A 98 -17.99 3.54 6.76
N ASN A 99 -18.32 2.36 6.23
CA ASN A 99 -19.02 1.27 6.91
C ASN A 99 -18.06 0.18 7.39
N ALA A 100 -16.75 0.39 7.23
CA ALA A 100 -15.68 -0.56 7.47
C ALA A 100 -15.62 -1.73 6.46
N ASP A 101 -16.43 -1.73 5.38
CA ASP A 101 -16.31 -2.72 4.33
C ASP A 101 -15.02 -2.54 3.52
N VAL A 102 -14.42 -3.65 3.11
CA VAL A 102 -13.15 -3.64 2.38
C VAL A 102 -13.41 -3.83 0.88
N TRP A 103 -13.03 -2.82 0.10
CA TRP A 103 -13.08 -2.86 -1.35
C TRP A 103 -11.70 -3.16 -1.90
N PHE A 104 -11.59 -4.05 -2.87
CA PHE A 104 -10.32 -4.48 -3.42
C PHE A 104 -10.38 -4.76 -4.92
N THR A 105 -9.24 -4.73 -5.57
CA THR A 105 -9.12 -5.05 -6.98
C THR A 105 -8.70 -6.51 -7.17
N GLU A 106 -9.32 -7.18 -8.13
CA GLU A 106 -9.01 -8.55 -8.56
C GLU A 106 -8.34 -8.50 -9.95
N MET A 107 -7.02 -8.33 -9.95
CA MET A 107 -6.26 -7.97 -11.15
C MET A 107 -6.41 -9.00 -12.29
N GLU A 108 -6.29 -10.29 -11.97
CA GLU A 108 -6.47 -11.37 -12.96
C GLU A 108 -7.95 -11.79 -13.07
N GLY A 109 -8.79 -11.40 -12.09
CA GLY A 109 -10.23 -11.64 -12.11
C GLY A 109 -11.01 -10.63 -12.95
N SER A 110 -10.40 -9.48 -13.31
CA SER A 110 -11.05 -8.34 -13.98
C SER A 110 -12.31 -7.90 -13.23
N LYS A 111 -12.19 -7.74 -11.90
CA LYS A 111 -13.29 -7.37 -11.00
C LYS A 111 -12.86 -6.41 -9.92
N ILE A 112 -13.85 -5.76 -9.34
CA ILE A 112 -13.75 -5.12 -8.03
C ILE A 112 -14.49 -5.99 -7.03
N GLY A 113 -13.83 -6.41 -5.95
CA GLY A 113 -14.45 -7.13 -4.85
C GLY A 113 -14.86 -6.20 -3.71
N LYS A 114 -15.91 -6.56 -3.00
CA LYS A 114 -16.36 -5.94 -1.75
C LYS A 114 -16.51 -7.01 -0.69
N LEU A 115 -15.73 -6.96 0.37
CA LEU A 115 -15.88 -7.78 1.56
C LEU A 115 -16.74 -7.06 2.58
N ASP A 116 -17.90 -7.60 2.88
CA ASP A 116 -18.71 -7.24 4.05
C ASP A 116 -18.05 -7.83 5.30
N VAL A 117 -17.56 -6.96 6.15
CA VAL A 117 -16.74 -7.36 7.32
C VAL A 117 -17.56 -8.01 8.43
N GLU A 118 -18.86 -7.71 8.51
CA GLU A 118 -19.74 -8.31 9.51
C GLU A 118 -20.11 -9.75 9.17
N THR A 119 -20.35 -10.02 7.90
CA THR A 119 -20.81 -11.35 7.42
C THR A 119 -19.68 -12.20 6.86
N GLY A 120 -18.58 -11.60 6.42
CA GLY A 120 -17.48 -12.26 5.70
C GLY A 120 -17.84 -12.59 4.26
N GLN A 121 -18.95 -12.09 3.72
CA GLN A 121 -19.37 -12.32 2.35
C GLN A 121 -18.62 -11.38 1.40
N VAL A 122 -18.24 -11.88 0.22
CA VAL A 122 -17.64 -11.12 -0.85
C VAL A 122 -18.60 -10.97 -2.02
N ASP A 123 -18.91 -9.74 -2.39
CA ASP A 123 -19.60 -9.38 -3.62
C ASP A 123 -18.57 -8.97 -4.68
N GLU A 124 -18.78 -9.35 -5.94
CA GLU A 124 -17.85 -9.10 -7.04
C GLU A 124 -18.52 -8.33 -8.18
N PHE A 125 -17.87 -7.28 -8.68
CA PHE A 125 -18.32 -6.37 -9.74
C PHE A 125 -17.37 -6.49 -10.93
N PRO A 126 -17.77 -7.16 -12.04
CA PRO A 126 -16.91 -7.31 -13.21
C PRO A 126 -16.68 -5.98 -13.92
N THR A 127 -15.44 -5.73 -14.34
CA THR A 127 -15.12 -4.59 -15.21
C THR A 127 -15.72 -4.79 -16.60
N PRO A 128 -16.20 -3.72 -17.26
CA PRO A 128 -16.76 -3.82 -18.61
C PRO A 128 -15.76 -4.35 -19.65
N THR A 129 -14.47 -3.92 -19.54
CA THR A 129 -13.40 -4.41 -20.41
C THR A 129 -12.80 -5.70 -19.84
N PRO A 130 -12.86 -6.84 -20.56
CA PRO A 130 -12.19 -8.07 -20.17
C PRO A 130 -10.67 -7.88 -20.07
N ASP A 131 -10.04 -8.60 -19.15
CA ASP A 131 -8.58 -8.59 -18.94
C ASP A 131 -8.03 -7.17 -18.73
N SER A 132 -8.85 -6.28 -18.13
CA SER A 132 -8.46 -4.88 -17.92
C SER A 132 -7.36 -4.70 -16.88
N GLY A 133 -7.22 -5.64 -15.95
CA GLY A 133 -6.23 -5.63 -14.88
C GLY A 133 -6.45 -4.52 -13.86
N PRO A 134 -7.58 -4.49 -13.12
CA PRO A 134 -7.80 -3.52 -12.06
C PRO A 134 -6.71 -3.63 -11.00
N HIS A 135 -6.07 -2.48 -10.67
CA HIS A 135 -4.80 -2.51 -9.93
C HIS A 135 -4.84 -1.73 -8.61
N THR A 136 -4.88 -0.42 -8.65
CA THR A 136 -4.88 0.42 -7.43
C THR A 136 -6.22 1.12 -7.29
N PRO A 137 -6.98 0.89 -6.21
CA PRO A 137 -8.22 1.62 -5.92
C PRO A 137 -7.96 2.82 -5.02
N ILE A 138 -8.83 3.82 -5.10
CA ILE A 138 -8.95 4.93 -4.15
C ILE A 138 -10.42 5.35 -4.06
N MET A 139 -10.88 5.69 -2.87
CA MET A 139 -12.27 6.05 -2.64
C MET A 139 -12.42 7.53 -2.32
N ALA A 140 -13.39 8.19 -2.96
CA ALA A 140 -13.79 9.54 -2.63
C ALA A 140 -15.24 9.82 -3.07
N ASN A 141 -15.98 10.58 -2.25
CA ASN A 141 -17.30 11.13 -2.60
C ASN A 141 -18.31 10.07 -3.10
N GLY A 142 -18.32 8.86 -2.53
CA GLY A 142 -19.27 7.79 -2.89
C GLY A 142 -18.94 7.06 -4.19
N VAL A 143 -17.72 7.23 -4.71
CA VAL A 143 -17.21 6.49 -5.85
C VAL A 143 -15.86 5.84 -5.52
N LEU A 144 -15.61 4.70 -6.13
CA LEU A 144 -14.31 4.04 -6.12
C LEU A 144 -13.65 4.27 -7.49
N TRP A 145 -12.55 5.01 -7.50
CA TRP A 145 -11.68 5.13 -8.66
C TRP A 145 -10.65 4.02 -8.63
N PHE A 146 -10.28 3.49 -9.78
CA PHE A 146 -9.21 2.48 -9.87
C PHE A 146 -8.48 2.56 -11.21
N THR A 147 -7.24 2.12 -11.20
CA THR A 147 -6.46 1.98 -12.43
C THR A 147 -6.65 0.61 -13.05
N GLU A 148 -6.63 0.53 -14.38
CA GLU A 148 -6.69 -0.71 -15.17
C GLU A 148 -5.42 -0.81 -16.00
N ILE A 149 -4.44 -1.46 -15.39
CA ILE A 149 -3.04 -1.42 -15.90
C ILE A 149 -2.88 -2.09 -17.26
N GLN A 150 -3.63 -3.16 -17.53
CA GLN A 150 -3.52 -3.92 -18.77
C GLN A 150 -4.30 -3.26 -19.91
N ALA A 151 -5.45 -2.67 -19.61
CA ALA A 151 -6.27 -1.97 -20.58
C ALA A 151 -5.87 -0.51 -20.83
N SER A 152 -4.97 0.06 -20.00
CA SER A 152 -4.64 1.50 -20.02
C SER A 152 -5.86 2.39 -19.88
N MET A 153 -6.65 2.10 -18.84
CA MET A 153 -7.88 2.83 -18.51
C MET A 153 -7.91 3.25 -17.04
N ILE A 154 -8.78 4.19 -16.74
CA ILE A 154 -9.17 4.55 -15.38
C ILE A 154 -10.62 4.13 -15.20
N GLY A 155 -10.89 3.27 -14.24
CA GLY A 155 -12.22 2.83 -13.88
C GLY A 155 -12.83 3.69 -12.77
N ARG A 156 -14.17 3.79 -12.78
CA ARG A 156 -14.96 4.47 -11.75
C ARG A 156 -16.18 3.64 -11.41
N LEU A 157 -16.22 3.07 -10.22
CA LEU A 157 -17.38 2.34 -9.69
C LEU A 157 -18.22 3.28 -8.82
N ASN A 158 -19.52 3.39 -9.13
CA ASN A 158 -20.51 4.05 -8.28
C ASN A 158 -20.94 3.08 -7.18
N LEU A 159 -20.64 3.39 -5.92
CA LEU A 159 -20.88 2.51 -4.77
C LEU A 159 -22.39 2.26 -4.49
N THR A 160 -23.27 3.13 -4.97
CA THR A 160 -24.74 2.99 -4.78
C THR A 160 -25.37 2.09 -5.83
N SER A 161 -24.97 2.24 -7.11
CA SER A 161 -25.60 1.52 -8.22
C SER A 161 -24.83 0.26 -8.65
N GLY A 162 -23.55 0.14 -8.27
CA GLY A 162 -22.65 -0.91 -8.76
C GLY A 162 -22.21 -0.73 -10.21
N ALA A 163 -22.57 0.40 -10.85
CA ALA A 163 -22.18 0.66 -12.24
C ALA A 163 -20.71 1.08 -12.34
N ILE A 164 -20.02 0.56 -13.34
CA ILE A 164 -18.63 0.89 -13.65
C ILE A 164 -18.56 1.63 -14.98
N ASP A 165 -17.93 2.81 -14.95
CA ASP A 165 -17.51 3.56 -16.12
C ASP A 165 -16.01 3.39 -16.33
N GLU A 166 -15.55 3.32 -17.57
CA GLU A 166 -14.14 3.21 -17.94
C GLU A 166 -13.71 4.33 -18.87
N PHE A 167 -12.54 4.93 -18.62
CA PHE A 167 -12.01 6.07 -19.36
C PHE A 167 -10.63 5.72 -19.90
N PRO A 168 -10.46 5.58 -21.24
CA PRO A 168 -9.16 5.28 -21.82
C PRO A 168 -8.18 6.44 -21.62
N THR A 169 -6.95 6.13 -21.23
CA THR A 169 -5.89 7.13 -21.11
C THR A 169 -5.49 7.65 -22.50
N PRO A 170 -5.22 8.97 -22.64
CA PRO A 170 -4.81 9.55 -23.94
C PRO A 170 -3.54 8.93 -24.51
N THR A 171 -2.55 8.65 -23.64
CA THR A 171 -1.34 7.92 -24.05
C THR A 171 -1.64 6.42 -24.12
N ARG A 172 -1.51 5.85 -25.31
CA ARG A 172 -1.69 4.41 -25.52
C ARG A 172 -0.64 3.62 -24.73
N ASP A 173 -1.04 2.46 -24.20
CA ASP A 173 -0.17 1.55 -23.47
C ASP A 173 0.54 2.23 -22.28
N SER A 174 -0.13 3.20 -21.65
CA SER A 174 0.42 4.02 -20.55
C SER A 174 0.59 3.27 -19.24
N SER A 175 -0.15 2.16 -19.07
CA SER A 175 -0.18 1.34 -17.84
C SER A 175 -0.38 2.20 -16.57
N PRO A 176 -1.57 2.80 -16.38
CA PRO A 176 -1.85 3.58 -15.17
C PRO A 176 -1.70 2.69 -13.93
N TYR A 177 -0.92 3.16 -12.95
CA TYR A 177 -0.47 2.35 -11.84
C TYR A 177 -1.03 2.82 -10.51
N GLY A 178 -0.45 3.84 -9.88
CA GLY A 178 -0.97 4.47 -8.67
C GLY A 178 -2.04 5.50 -8.99
N ILE A 179 -2.99 5.70 -8.07
CA ILE A 179 -4.07 6.68 -8.20
C ILE A 179 -4.36 7.33 -6.84
N ILE A 180 -4.68 8.60 -6.84
CA ILE A 180 -5.09 9.39 -5.66
C ILE A 180 -6.19 10.38 -6.08
N VAL A 181 -6.95 10.91 -5.13
CA VAL A 181 -8.02 11.91 -5.38
C VAL A 181 -7.69 13.21 -4.67
N ASP A 182 -7.85 14.34 -5.36
CA ASP A 182 -7.70 15.67 -4.77
C ASP A 182 -8.96 16.14 -4.03
N SER A 183 -8.87 17.30 -3.37
CA SER A 183 -9.99 17.88 -2.61
C SER A 183 -11.21 18.28 -3.47
N GLU A 184 -11.03 18.41 -4.78
CA GLU A 184 -12.12 18.70 -5.73
C GLU A 184 -12.79 17.42 -6.25
N GLY A 185 -12.23 16.25 -5.92
CA GLY A 185 -12.71 14.93 -6.34
C GLY A 185 -12.12 14.44 -7.66
N ASN A 186 -11.15 15.15 -8.24
CA ASN A 186 -10.47 14.68 -9.45
C ASN A 186 -9.54 13.53 -9.12
N ALA A 187 -9.49 12.52 -9.98
CA ALA A 187 -8.56 11.41 -9.83
C ALA A 187 -7.23 11.70 -10.55
N TRP A 188 -6.13 11.56 -9.83
CA TRP A 188 -4.79 11.70 -10.36
C TRP A 188 -4.07 10.37 -10.40
N TYR A 189 -3.45 10.02 -11.51
CA TYR A 189 -2.75 8.74 -11.67
C TYR A 189 -1.32 8.88 -12.17
N ALA A 190 -0.49 7.92 -11.80
CA ALA A 190 0.87 7.76 -12.33
C ALA A 190 0.85 6.71 -13.44
N ALA A 191 1.37 7.03 -14.62
CA ALA A 191 1.42 6.15 -15.78
C ALA A 191 2.81 5.51 -15.90
N LEU A 192 2.91 4.21 -15.61
CA LEU A 192 4.18 3.47 -15.49
C LEU A 192 5.01 3.48 -16.77
N THR A 193 4.43 3.06 -17.87
CA THR A 193 5.08 3.03 -19.19
C THR A 193 4.86 4.32 -19.98
N GLY A 194 3.84 5.09 -19.60
CA GLY A 194 3.56 6.40 -20.18
C GLY A 194 4.49 7.50 -19.67
N HIS A 195 5.14 7.30 -18.51
CA HIS A 195 6.02 8.29 -17.85
C HIS A 195 5.33 9.65 -17.68
N ARG A 196 4.13 9.63 -17.12
CA ARG A 196 3.24 10.79 -17.00
C ARG A 196 2.50 10.79 -15.68
N ILE A 197 2.03 11.97 -15.29
CA ILE A 197 0.96 12.15 -14.33
C ILE A 197 -0.29 12.51 -15.10
N GLY A 198 -1.38 11.79 -14.87
CA GLY A 198 -2.66 12.08 -15.51
C GLY A 198 -3.69 12.56 -14.52
N LYS A 199 -4.64 13.39 -14.95
CA LYS A 199 -5.79 13.89 -14.22
C LYS A 199 -7.07 13.51 -14.95
N VAL A 200 -8.00 12.88 -14.25
CA VAL A 200 -9.40 12.73 -14.68
C VAL A 200 -10.21 13.78 -13.97
N ASP A 201 -10.81 14.69 -14.71
CA ASP A 201 -11.73 15.69 -14.14
C ASP A 201 -13.02 15.02 -13.64
N ALA A 202 -13.38 15.22 -12.38
CA ALA A 202 -14.51 14.54 -11.74
C ALA A 202 -15.88 14.90 -12.36
N LYS A 203 -15.98 16.08 -13.00
CA LYS A 203 -17.24 16.61 -13.54
C LYS A 203 -17.43 16.30 -15.02
N THR A 204 -16.32 16.43 -15.80
CA THR A 204 -16.36 16.28 -17.26
C THR A 204 -15.89 14.92 -17.72
N SER A 205 -15.16 14.18 -16.86
CA SER A 205 -14.47 12.93 -17.16
C SER A 205 -13.38 13.08 -18.23
N GLU A 206 -12.98 14.31 -18.55
CA GLU A 206 -11.85 14.56 -19.47
C GLU A 206 -10.52 14.20 -18.79
N ILE A 207 -9.61 13.60 -19.56
CA ILE A 207 -8.28 13.24 -19.08
C ILE A 207 -7.24 14.19 -19.65
N THR A 208 -6.43 14.77 -18.77
CA THR A 208 -5.26 15.57 -19.12
C THR A 208 -4.01 14.87 -18.61
N GLU A 209 -2.96 14.79 -19.43
CA GLU A 209 -1.70 14.16 -19.06
C GLU A 209 -0.53 15.14 -19.09
N TYR A 210 0.37 15.01 -18.10
CA TYR A 210 1.55 15.85 -17.89
C TYR A 210 2.80 14.95 -17.95
N PRO A 211 3.67 15.08 -18.95
CA PRO A 211 4.89 14.27 -19.05
C PRO A 211 5.86 14.62 -17.92
N THR A 212 6.46 13.60 -17.30
CA THR A 212 7.52 13.81 -16.29
C THR A 212 8.80 14.36 -16.96
N PRO A 213 9.59 15.19 -16.24
CA PRO A 213 10.82 15.78 -16.81
C PRO A 213 11.85 14.72 -17.21
N THR A 214 12.01 13.66 -16.38
CA THR A 214 12.91 12.56 -16.69
C THR A 214 12.24 11.57 -17.65
N ASN A 215 12.85 11.37 -18.81
CA ASN A 215 12.45 10.32 -19.75
C ASN A 215 12.67 8.94 -19.14
N ASP A 216 11.77 7.99 -19.42
CA ASP A 216 11.82 6.62 -18.88
C ASP A 216 11.89 6.59 -17.33
N SER A 217 11.20 7.54 -16.70
CA SER A 217 11.19 7.69 -15.23
C SER A 217 10.61 6.47 -14.51
N GLY A 218 9.65 5.76 -15.14
CA GLY A 218 8.98 4.60 -14.56
C GLY A 218 8.12 5.00 -13.35
N THR A 219 7.23 6.01 -13.53
CA THR A 219 6.32 6.48 -12.49
C THR A 219 5.43 5.35 -11.97
N ARG A 220 5.33 5.18 -10.64
CA ARG A 220 4.55 4.08 -10.05
C ARG A 220 3.45 4.55 -9.13
N ARG A 221 3.76 4.82 -7.89
CA ARG A 221 2.78 5.26 -6.88
C ARG A 221 2.75 6.77 -6.79
N ILE A 222 1.60 7.29 -6.39
CA ILE A 222 1.32 8.72 -6.26
C ILE A 222 0.62 9.00 -4.94
N ALA A 223 0.94 10.12 -4.33
CA ALA A 223 0.34 10.62 -3.09
C ALA A 223 0.08 12.12 -3.21
N ILE A 224 -0.68 12.70 -2.30
CA ILE A 224 -1.00 14.11 -2.25
C ILE A 224 -0.73 14.65 -0.85
N ASP A 225 -0.08 15.80 -0.73
CA ASP A 225 0.15 16.46 0.54
C ASP A 225 -0.99 17.42 0.93
N SER A 226 -0.93 17.98 2.14
CA SER A 226 -1.96 18.89 2.67
C SER A 226 -2.14 20.18 1.85
N THR A 227 -1.18 20.53 1.00
CA THR A 227 -1.23 21.70 0.12
C THR A 227 -1.85 21.38 -1.26
N GLY A 228 -2.14 20.11 -1.55
CA GLY A 228 -2.63 19.64 -2.85
C GLY A 228 -1.53 19.36 -3.87
N LYS A 229 -0.26 19.39 -3.47
CA LYS A 229 0.85 19.00 -4.32
C LYS A 229 0.92 17.48 -4.42
N LEU A 230 1.10 16.99 -5.64
CA LEU A 230 1.26 15.58 -5.93
C LEU A 230 2.72 15.16 -5.77
N TRP A 231 2.93 13.98 -5.22
CA TRP A 231 4.22 13.35 -5.05
C TRP A 231 4.19 11.94 -5.64
N PHE A 232 5.22 11.54 -6.34
CA PHE A 232 5.25 10.25 -7.02
C PHE A 232 6.64 9.64 -7.04
N THR A 233 6.70 8.33 -7.21
CA THR A 233 7.96 7.60 -7.33
C THR A 233 8.36 7.45 -8.78
N GLU A 234 9.65 7.59 -9.06
CA GLU A 234 10.28 7.38 -10.36
C GLU A 234 11.28 6.22 -10.24
N TYR A 235 10.77 5.02 -10.40
CA TYR A 235 11.48 3.79 -10.12
C TYR A 235 12.78 3.65 -10.91
N ASN A 236 12.74 3.90 -12.22
CA ASN A 236 13.90 3.73 -13.09
C ASN A 236 14.92 4.87 -12.88
N ALA A 237 14.44 6.06 -12.57
CA ALA A 237 15.26 7.25 -12.35
C ALA A 237 15.89 7.31 -10.95
N ALA A 238 15.44 6.47 -10.01
CA ALA A 238 15.80 6.53 -8.59
C ALA A 238 15.52 7.91 -7.96
N LYS A 239 14.35 8.48 -8.27
CA LYS A 239 13.92 9.80 -7.80
C LYS A 239 12.55 9.77 -7.15
N ILE A 240 12.28 10.79 -6.35
CA ILE A 240 10.94 11.21 -5.95
C ILE A 240 10.59 12.44 -6.77
N GLY A 241 9.47 12.39 -7.50
CA GLY A 241 8.95 13.53 -8.23
C GLY A 241 7.87 14.26 -7.45
N SER A 242 7.72 15.56 -7.69
CA SER A 242 6.55 16.32 -7.28
C SER A 242 5.96 17.09 -8.45
N PHE A 243 4.64 17.29 -8.43
CA PHE A 243 3.92 18.12 -9.37
C PHE A 243 2.98 19.06 -8.62
N ASP A 244 3.11 20.34 -8.86
CA ASP A 244 2.20 21.37 -8.35
C ASP A 244 1.16 21.67 -9.43
N PRO A 245 -0.11 21.23 -9.29
CA PRO A 245 -1.13 21.44 -10.29
C PRO A 245 -1.49 22.91 -10.50
N THR A 246 -1.32 23.75 -9.47
CA THR A 246 -1.64 25.18 -9.53
C THR A 246 -0.60 25.95 -10.32
N ALA A 247 0.68 25.65 -10.07
CA ALA A 247 1.79 26.27 -10.76
C ALA A 247 2.12 25.60 -12.11
N ASN A 248 1.62 24.40 -12.35
CA ASN A 248 1.98 23.49 -13.45
C ASN A 248 3.49 23.25 -13.49
N GLU A 249 4.09 22.97 -12.32
CA GLU A 249 5.55 22.86 -12.14
C GLU A 249 5.92 21.49 -11.58
N PHE A 250 6.92 20.84 -12.23
CA PHE A 250 7.55 19.63 -11.72
C PHE A 250 8.85 19.94 -10.97
N LYS A 251 9.13 19.13 -9.92
CA LYS A 251 10.45 19.05 -9.29
C LYS A 251 10.80 17.58 -9.05
N GLU A 252 12.07 17.27 -9.14
CA GLU A 252 12.59 15.91 -8.92
C GLU A 252 13.71 15.95 -7.88
N TYR A 253 13.74 14.91 -7.03
CA TYR A 253 14.69 14.76 -5.92
C TYR A 253 15.36 13.40 -6.00
N GLU A 254 16.68 13.36 -6.09
CA GLU A 254 17.43 12.11 -6.12
C GLU A 254 17.39 11.41 -4.76
N THR A 255 17.21 10.10 -4.76
CA THR A 255 17.37 9.30 -3.53
C THR A 255 18.85 9.22 -3.15
N THR A 256 19.14 9.12 -1.83
CA THR A 256 20.53 9.09 -1.33
C THR A 256 21.26 7.80 -1.71
N THR A 257 20.52 6.66 -1.80
CA THR A 257 21.06 5.40 -2.32
C THR A 257 20.86 5.33 -3.85
N PRO A 258 21.94 5.25 -4.65
CA PRO A 258 21.83 5.16 -6.11
C PRO A 258 21.07 3.90 -6.56
N ARG A 259 20.29 4.03 -7.61
CA ARG A 259 19.47 2.93 -8.18
C ARG A 259 18.54 2.27 -7.17
N SER A 260 18.09 2.99 -6.18
CA SER A 260 17.30 2.50 -5.06
C SER A 260 15.95 1.88 -5.46
N GLY A 261 15.40 2.25 -6.61
CA GLY A 261 14.11 1.79 -7.12
C GLY A 261 12.95 2.21 -6.20
N PRO A 262 12.68 3.53 -6.03
CA PRO A 262 11.56 3.99 -5.23
C PRO A 262 10.25 3.48 -5.84
N TYR A 263 9.39 2.88 -4.98
CA TYR A 263 8.20 2.18 -5.47
C TYR A 263 6.92 2.67 -4.80
N ALA A 264 6.71 2.36 -3.52
CA ALA A 264 5.61 2.87 -2.72
C ALA A 264 5.90 4.31 -2.27
N ILE A 265 4.87 5.11 -2.10
CA ILE A 265 4.93 6.45 -1.51
C ILE A 265 3.63 6.76 -0.79
N TRP A 266 3.72 7.40 0.38
CA TRP A 266 2.59 7.92 1.13
C TRP A 266 3.02 9.15 1.92
N VAL A 267 2.05 10.03 2.22
CA VAL A 267 2.26 11.25 3.02
C VAL A 267 1.77 10.99 4.44
N ASP A 268 2.60 11.28 5.45
CA ASP A 268 2.19 11.18 6.86
C ASP A 268 1.45 12.46 7.32
N ILE A 269 0.90 12.41 8.53
CA ILE A 269 0.15 13.54 9.13
C ILE A 269 0.98 14.81 9.36
N PHE A 270 2.31 14.73 9.15
CA PHE A 270 3.25 15.85 9.24
C PHE A 270 3.76 16.33 7.88
N ASP A 271 3.11 15.90 6.79
CA ASP A 271 3.53 16.14 5.40
C ASP A 271 4.93 15.62 5.05
N ASN A 272 5.46 14.63 5.79
CA ASN A 272 6.62 13.90 5.31
C ASN A 272 6.21 12.79 4.35
N LEU A 273 7.06 12.51 3.38
CA LEU A 273 6.86 11.43 2.43
C LEU A 273 7.61 10.19 2.90
N TRP A 274 6.89 9.10 3.06
CA TRP A 274 7.47 7.81 3.27
C TRP A 274 7.45 7.03 1.97
N PHE A 275 8.56 6.42 1.60
CA PHE A 275 8.68 5.69 0.35
C PHE A 275 9.57 4.45 0.50
N SER A 276 9.26 3.41 -0.25
CA SER A 276 10.09 2.22 -0.30
C SER A 276 11.18 2.34 -1.35
N MET A 277 12.32 1.75 -1.08
CA MET A 277 13.46 1.62 -2.00
C MET A 277 13.70 0.13 -2.26
N THR A 278 12.96 -0.44 -3.22
CA THR A 278 12.88 -1.89 -3.41
C THR A 278 14.21 -2.54 -3.79
N ASN A 279 15.06 -1.85 -4.55
CA ASN A 279 16.37 -2.36 -4.95
C ASN A 279 17.42 -2.19 -3.84
N ALA A 280 17.19 -1.28 -2.91
CA ALA A 280 18.04 -1.04 -1.74
C ALA A 280 17.55 -1.79 -0.48
N TYR A 281 16.34 -2.36 -0.51
CA TYR A 281 15.71 -3.03 0.63
C TYR A 281 15.56 -2.14 1.87
N LYS A 282 15.26 -0.86 1.65
CA LYS A 282 15.12 0.17 2.68
C LYS A 282 13.80 0.88 2.56
N ILE A 283 13.50 1.67 3.59
CA ILE A 283 12.45 2.68 3.55
C ILE A 283 13.09 4.05 3.71
N GLY A 284 12.60 5.04 2.97
CA GLY A 284 13.02 6.43 3.05
C GLY A 284 11.94 7.32 3.63
N LYS A 285 12.35 8.35 4.36
CA LYS A 285 11.51 9.47 4.78
C LYS A 285 12.08 10.75 4.19
N PHE A 286 11.32 11.42 3.33
CA PHE A 286 11.68 12.73 2.78
C PHE A 286 10.89 13.82 3.48
N ASN A 287 11.57 14.86 3.92
CA ASN A 287 10.95 16.05 4.48
C ASN A 287 10.97 17.17 3.43
N PRO A 288 9.81 17.57 2.88
CA PRO A 288 9.74 18.59 1.83
C PRO A 288 10.19 19.99 2.27
N SER A 289 10.05 20.31 3.58
CA SER A 289 10.41 21.62 4.11
C SER A 289 11.92 21.84 4.19
N THR A 290 12.67 20.75 4.42
CA THR A 290 14.15 20.79 4.57
C THR A 290 14.88 20.19 3.38
N ASN A 291 14.18 19.54 2.46
CA ASN A 291 14.72 18.76 1.34
C ASN A 291 15.71 17.66 1.80
N THR A 292 15.43 17.04 2.96
CA THR A 292 16.29 15.98 3.50
C THR A 292 15.65 14.62 3.37
N ILE A 293 16.44 13.61 3.00
CA ILE A 293 16.05 12.19 2.99
C ILE A 293 16.77 11.49 4.13
N GLN A 294 16.01 10.75 4.94
CA GLN A 294 16.52 9.81 5.92
C GLN A 294 16.15 8.40 5.49
N GLU A 295 17.10 7.47 5.54
CA GLU A 295 16.91 6.07 5.17
C GLU A 295 16.97 5.17 6.39
N TYR A 296 16.13 4.14 6.41
CA TYR A 296 16.04 3.16 7.48
C TYR A 296 16.20 1.75 6.93
N ASP A 297 17.03 0.95 7.60
CA ASP A 297 17.14 -0.47 7.34
C ASP A 297 15.97 -1.22 7.96
N LEU A 298 15.51 -2.27 7.30
CA LEU A 298 14.41 -3.08 7.79
C LEU A 298 14.93 -4.32 8.54
N PRO A 299 14.19 -4.80 9.58
CA PRO A 299 14.65 -5.93 10.40
C PRO A 299 14.84 -7.21 9.59
N THR A 300 13.91 -7.50 8.69
CA THR A 300 13.99 -8.65 7.80
C THR A 300 14.83 -8.29 6.57
N PRO A 301 15.91 -9.06 6.27
CA PRO A 301 16.75 -8.81 5.10
C PRO A 301 15.99 -8.94 3.79
N ARG A 302 16.38 -8.15 2.78
CA ARG A 302 15.84 -8.18 1.42
C ARG A 302 14.33 -7.97 1.37
N THR A 303 13.78 -7.15 2.26
CA THR A 303 12.36 -6.79 2.30
C THR A 303 11.97 -6.02 1.04
N ILE A 304 10.92 -6.47 0.35
CA ILE A 304 10.31 -5.78 -0.78
C ILE A 304 8.96 -5.21 -0.33
N ILE A 305 8.85 -3.88 -0.35
CA ILE A 305 7.63 -3.15 0.01
C ILE A 305 7.02 -2.58 -1.26
N ARG A 306 5.75 -2.96 -1.54
CA ARG A 306 5.00 -2.55 -2.73
C ARG A 306 3.98 -1.46 -2.45
N PHE A 307 3.59 -1.30 -1.20
CA PHE A 307 2.68 -0.27 -0.73
C PHE A 307 3.09 0.20 0.68
N ILE A 308 2.70 1.41 1.03
CA ILE A 308 2.88 2.01 2.35
C ILE A 308 1.62 2.79 2.67
N TYR A 309 1.18 2.72 3.92
CA TYR A 309 0.06 3.49 4.44
C TYR A 309 0.45 4.17 5.75
N ALA A 310 0.18 5.45 5.89
CA ALA A 310 0.32 6.17 7.16
C ALA A 310 -1.06 6.24 7.85
N ASP A 311 -1.13 5.77 9.08
CA ASP A 311 -2.35 5.88 9.90
C ASP A 311 -2.46 7.27 10.57
N ASN A 312 -3.60 7.53 11.22
CA ASN A 312 -3.86 8.80 11.90
C ASN A 312 -3.02 9.04 13.15
N ASP A 313 -2.33 8.02 13.64
CA ASP A 313 -1.35 8.13 14.75
C ASP A 313 0.08 8.42 14.22
N GLY A 314 0.26 8.48 12.91
CA GLY A 314 1.54 8.71 12.23
C GLY A 314 2.42 7.46 12.16
N ASN A 315 1.87 6.27 12.40
CA ASN A 315 2.56 5.01 12.15
C ASN A 315 2.52 4.68 10.65
N ILE A 316 3.57 4.02 10.17
CA ILE A 316 3.72 3.66 8.77
C ILE A 316 3.62 2.15 8.64
N TRP A 317 2.52 1.70 8.08
CA TRP A 317 2.25 0.29 7.82
C TRP A 317 2.77 -0.13 6.45
N PHE A 318 3.32 -1.33 6.36
CA PHE A 318 3.86 -1.86 5.11
C PHE A 318 3.72 -3.39 5.01
N PRO A 319 3.44 -3.92 3.81
CA PRO A 319 3.55 -5.34 3.52
C PRO A 319 5.01 -5.68 3.19
N ASN A 320 5.51 -6.78 3.72
CA ASN A 320 6.80 -7.36 3.33
C ASN A 320 6.53 -8.54 2.40
N ASN A 321 6.36 -8.22 1.11
CA ASN A 321 5.80 -9.09 0.10
C ASN A 321 6.53 -10.44 -0.05
N ASN A 322 7.86 -10.40 -0.11
CA ASN A 322 8.68 -11.58 -0.36
C ASN A 322 9.03 -12.39 0.89
N ASN A 323 8.74 -11.88 2.08
CA ASN A 323 9.02 -12.54 3.34
C ASN A 323 7.74 -12.92 4.12
N ASN A 324 6.58 -12.84 3.46
CA ASN A 324 5.29 -13.23 4.02
C ASN A 324 4.91 -12.54 5.34
N LYS A 325 5.18 -11.22 5.44
CA LYS A 325 4.96 -10.44 6.66
C LYS A 325 4.20 -9.16 6.38
N ILE A 326 3.61 -8.61 7.43
CA ILE A 326 3.24 -7.20 7.51
C ILE A 326 4.11 -6.53 8.57
N GLY A 327 4.28 -5.23 8.49
CA GLY A 327 5.07 -4.48 9.45
C GLY A 327 4.56 -3.07 9.70
N VAL A 328 5.05 -2.48 10.80
CA VAL A 328 4.77 -1.10 11.18
C VAL A 328 6.06 -0.38 11.61
N ILE A 329 6.19 0.86 11.19
CA ILE A 329 7.17 1.80 11.71
C ILE A 329 6.44 2.77 12.62
N MET A 330 6.77 2.76 13.90
CA MET A 330 6.26 3.70 14.89
C MET A 330 7.30 4.78 15.13
N GLN A 331 6.88 6.05 15.04
CA GLN A 331 7.75 7.18 15.37
C GLN A 331 7.77 7.35 16.88
N SER A 332 8.96 7.34 17.52
CA SER A 332 9.03 7.64 18.94
C SER A 332 8.65 9.11 19.15
N THR A 333 7.60 9.36 19.92
CA THR A 333 7.32 10.70 20.43
C THR A 333 8.53 11.18 21.24
N GLN A 334 9.18 12.27 20.79
CA GLN A 334 10.23 12.94 21.56
C GLN A 334 9.64 13.62 22.80
#